data_387fa1c672a0ea567992499871e1321d
#
_entry.id   387fa1c672a0ea567992499871e1321d
#
_cell.length_a   1.000
_cell.length_b   1.000
_cell.length_c   1.000
_cell.angle_alpha   90.00
_cell.angle_beta   90.00
_cell.angle_gamma   90.00
#
_symmetry.space_group_name_H-M   'P 1'
#
loop_
_entity.id
_entity.type
_entity.pdbx_description
1 polymer ?
#
loop_
_entity_poly.entity_id
_entity_poly.type
_entity_poly.pdbx_seq_one_letter_code
_entity_poly.pdbx_strand_id
1 'polypeptide(L)'
;MHLSSTSEPGMSTSSVPIRLENITQRFRVIQERPDTLRELFSKFFRHETHYHDFDAVKNVSFEVPSGQVLGLIGRNGSGKSTLLKIIAGVYKPTAGKVEVSGALAPMIELGAGFHQDLTGRENILLNGLLMGYSKREMLEREGRIIEFADIGDFIDAPVKQYSSGMQARLAFSVATEIDPDILLIDEILAVGDLAFQLKCFERMQNFRQGGKTIVFVSHSLDQVARLCDRTLLIEQGTIMADGRPDEVIALYQSSVTPEAVGAH
;
A
#
# COMPACT_ATOMS: atom_id res chain seq x y z
N MET A 1 -33.40 -48.30 15.46
CA MET A 1 -32.84 -47.20 16.30
C MET A 1 -31.90 -46.41 15.44
N HIS A 2 -32.40 -45.31 14.83
CA HIS A 2 -31.60 -44.38 14.03
C HIS A 2 -31.18 -43.26 14.95
N LEU A 3 -29.87 -43.08 15.16
CA LEU A 3 -29.31 -41.91 15.78
C LEU A 3 -28.95 -40.90 14.68
N SER A 4 -29.75 -39.85 14.60
CA SER A 4 -29.51 -38.67 13.78
C SER A 4 -28.35 -37.89 14.40
N SER A 5 -27.22 -37.77 13.70
CA SER A 5 -26.16 -36.85 14.02
C SER A 5 -26.53 -35.48 13.42
N THR A 6 -26.98 -34.56 14.23
CA THR A 6 -27.07 -33.15 13.92
C THR A 6 -25.67 -32.57 13.84
N SER A 7 -25.22 -32.28 12.63
CA SER A 7 -24.04 -31.45 12.39
C SER A 7 -24.35 -30.00 12.77
N GLU A 8 -23.71 -29.48 13.80
CA GLU A 8 -23.71 -28.08 14.12
C GLU A 8 -23.08 -27.25 12.96
N PRO A 9 -23.62 -26.09 12.61
CA PRO A 9 -22.99 -25.22 11.63
C PRO A 9 -21.71 -24.67 12.24
N GLY A 10 -20.57 -25.02 11.63
CA GLY A 10 -19.25 -24.54 12.02
C GLY A 10 -19.23 -23.02 12.13
N MET A 11 -18.81 -22.55 13.29
CA MET A 11 -18.42 -21.15 13.53
C MET A 11 -17.36 -20.78 12.48
N SER A 12 -17.70 -19.82 11.62
CA SER A 12 -16.73 -19.17 10.72
C SER A 12 -15.65 -18.54 11.59
N THR A 13 -14.52 -19.22 11.70
CA THR A 13 -13.31 -18.60 12.23
C THR A 13 -12.93 -17.50 11.25
N SER A 14 -13.11 -16.22 11.65
CA SER A 14 -12.66 -15.08 10.86
C SER A 14 -11.17 -15.27 10.60
N SER A 15 -10.82 -15.56 9.35
CA SER A 15 -9.43 -15.66 8.96
C SER A 15 -8.77 -14.29 9.14
N VAL A 16 -7.56 -14.26 9.70
CA VAL A 16 -6.75 -13.04 9.85
C VAL A 16 -5.69 -13.07 8.74
N PRO A 17 -5.97 -12.47 7.57
CA PRO A 17 -5.07 -12.53 6.43
C PRO A 17 -3.78 -11.73 6.62
N ILE A 18 -3.77 -10.74 7.53
CA ILE A 18 -2.56 -9.94 7.82
C ILE A 18 -2.36 -9.89 9.34
N ARG A 19 -1.18 -10.32 9.80
CA ARG A 19 -0.76 -10.24 11.19
C ARG A 19 0.67 -9.74 11.30
N LEU A 20 0.88 -8.71 12.10
CA LEU A 20 2.17 -8.15 12.45
C LEU A 20 2.39 -8.29 13.96
N GLU A 21 3.54 -8.86 14.36
CA GLU A 21 3.91 -9.07 15.75
C GLU A 21 5.28 -8.45 16.06
N ASN A 22 5.30 -7.42 16.91
CA ASN A 22 6.49 -6.72 17.42
C ASN A 22 7.45 -6.25 16.29
N ILE A 23 6.90 -5.72 15.21
CA ILE A 23 7.64 -5.32 14.03
C ILE A 23 8.52 -4.12 14.34
N THR A 24 9.82 -4.29 14.07
CA THR A 24 10.80 -3.19 14.06
C THR A 24 11.52 -3.19 12.74
N GLN A 25 11.61 -2.00 12.12
CA GLN A 25 12.38 -1.78 10.89
C GLN A 25 13.40 -0.69 11.10
N ARG A 26 14.66 -1.06 11.02
CA ARG A 26 15.81 -0.18 11.12
C ARG A 26 16.44 0.03 9.76
N PHE A 27 16.73 1.26 9.44
CA PHE A 27 17.54 1.64 8.28
C PHE A 27 18.86 2.23 8.74
N ARG A 28 19.93 1.89 8.03
CA ARG A 28 21.24 2.47 8.24
C ARG A 28 21.49 3.53 7.17
N VAL A 29 21.65 4.78 7.60
CA VAL A 29 21.87 5.92 6.72
C VAL A 29 23.32 6.38 6.88
N ILE A 30 23.99 6.59 5.75
CA ILE A 30 25.32 7.19 5.74
C ILE A 30 25.15 8.70 5.98
N GLN A 31 25.69 9.20 7.09
CA GLN A 31 25.44 10.56 7.57
C GLN A 31 26.18 11.64 6.74
N GLU A 32 27.21 11.27 6.00
CA GLU A 32 27.99 12.22 5.21
C GLU A 32 28.29 11.66 3.82
N ARG A 33 27.69 12.25 2.80
CA ARG A 33 28.28 12.19 1.45
C ARG A 33 29.41 13.21 1.38
N PRO A 34 30.64 12.83 1.01
CA PRO A 34 31.70 13.80 0.79
C PRO A 34 31.31 14.68 -0.39
N ASP A 35 31.19 15.99 -0.16
CA ASP A 35 30.83 16.98 -1.19
C ASP A 35 32.01 17.34 -2.10
N THR A 36 33.23 16.94 -1.72
CA THR A 36 34.44 17.24 -2.48
C THR A 36 35.36 16.02 -2.68
N LEU A 37 36.02 15.96 -3.85
CA LEU A 37 37.02 14.92 -4.16
C LEU A 37 38.15 14.84 -3.11
N ARG A 38 38.47 15.97 -2.46
CA ARG A 38 39.50 16.05 -1.42
C ARG A 38 39.07 15.37 -0.12
N GLU A 39 37.79 15.42 0.23
CA GLU A 39 37.22 14.70 1.37
C GLU A 39 37.12 13.20 1.09
N LEU A 40 36.82 12.80 -0.17
CA LEU A 40 36.87 11.41 -0.61
C LEU A 40 38.26 10.80 -0.38
N PHE A 41 39.32 11.50 -0.76
CA PHE A 41 40.69 11.04 -0.56
C PHE A 41 41.07 10.95 0.92
N SER A 42 40.67 11.93 1.75
CA SER A 42 40.99 11.93 3.20
C SER A 42 40.23 10.83 3.95
N LYS A 43 38.98 10.53 3.57
CA LYS A 43 38.13 9.45 4.15
C LYS A 43 38.58 8.07 3.73
N PHE A 44 39.13 7.91 2.52
CA PHE A 44 39.68 6.63 2.04
C PHE A 44 40.84 6.13 2.94
N PHE A 45 41.61 7.07 3.53
CA PHE A 45 42.68 6.74 4.48
C PHE A 45 42.20 6.56 5.94
N ARG A 46 41.00 7.07 6.32
CA ARG A 46 40.55 7.07 7.72
C ARG A 46 39.54 5.99 8.05
N HIS A 47 38.95 5.26 7.11
CA HIS A 47 37.94 4.20 7.33
C HIS A 47 36.77 4.58 8.28
N GLU A 48 36.50 5.87 8.47
CA GLU A 48 35.42 6.35 9.36
C GLU A 48 34.19 6.73 8.53
N THR A 49 33.36 5.73 8.20
CA THR A 49 32.01 6.00 7.70
C THR A 49 31.08 6.07 8.91
N HIS A 50 30.61 7.26 9.24
CA HIS A 50 29.61 7.43 10.31
C HIS A 50 28.25 6.99 9.78
N TYR A 51 27.72 5.91 10.36
CA TYR A 51 26.37 5.44 10.11
C TYR A 51 25.45 5.95 11.20
N HIS A 52 24.28 6.40 10.80
CA HIS A 52 23.19 6.67 11.72
C HIS A 52 22.09 5.62 11.51
N ASP A 53 21.78 4.88 12.56
CA ASP A 53 20.67 3.92 12.53
C ASP A 53 19.37 4.67 12.86
N PHE A 54 18.38 4.53 11.98
CA PHE A 54 17.08 5.14 12.12
C PHE A 54 16.00 4.05 12.15
N ASP A 55 15.22 4.01 13.23
CA ASP A 55 14.08 3.09 13.37
C ASP A 55 12.84 3.74 12.73
N ALA A 56 12.51 3.29 11.52
CA ALA A 56 11.32 3.75 10.79
C ALA A 56 10.02 3.16 11.35
N VAL A 57 10.10 1.96 11.93
CA VAL A 57 9.01 1.27 12.64
C VAL A 57 9.57 0.69 13.92
N LYS A 58 8.84 0.86 15.04
CA LYS A 58 9.29 0.52 16.39
C LYS A 58 8.23 -0.30 17.11
N ASN A 59 8.47 -1.61 17.23
CA ASN A 59 7.65 -2.54 18.00
C ASN A 59 6.14 -2.45 17.70
N VAL A 60 5.78 -2.46 16.42
CA VAL A 60 4.40 -2.34 15.95
C VAL A 60 3.76 -3.72 15.87
N SER A 61 2.56 -3.86 16.44
CA SER A 61 1.75 -5.09 16.36
C SER A 61 0.31 -4.73 16.04
N PHE A 62 -0.28 -5.40 15.05
CA PHE A 62 -1.69 -5.34 14.73
C PHE A 62 -2.10 -6.49 13.82
N GLU A 63 -3.41 -6.71 13.73
CA GLU A 63 -4.03 -7.68 12.83
C GLU A 63 -5.06 -6.97 11.94
N VAL A 64 -5.25 -7.48 10.73
CA VAL A 64 -6.34 -7.06 9.84
C VAL A 64 -7.19 -8.27 9.54
N PRO A 65 -8.42 -8.35 10.07
CA PRO A 65 -9.38 -9.40 9.74
C PRO A 65 -9.78 -9.39 8.27
N SER A 66 -10.19 -10.55 7.76
CA SER A 66 -10.71 -10.68 6.40
C SER A 66 -11.88 -9.73 6.15
N GLY A 67 -11.84 -9.02 5.03
CA GLY A 67 -12.86 -8.06 4.63
C GLY A 67 -12.79 -6.71 5.32
N GLN A 68 -11.82 -6.47 6.22
CA GLN A 68 -11.64 -5.18 6.87
C GLN A 68 -10.87 -4.21 5.98
N VAL A 69 -11.29 -2.95 5.95
CA VAL A 69 -10.53 -1.83 5.38
C VAL A 69 -9.83 -1.09 6.50
N LEU A 70 -8.51 -1.23 6.58
CA LEU A 70 -7.66 -0.57 7.56
C LEU A 70 -7.01 0.68 6.96
N GLY A 71 -7.26 1.84 7.56
CA GLY A 71 -6.59 3.10 7.24
C GLY A 71 -5.30 3.29 8.05
N LEU A 72 -4.24 3.77 7.43
CA LEU A 72 -3.02 4.22 8.10
C LEU A 72 -2.87 5.73 7.87
N ILE A 73 -2.93 6.54 8.93
CA ILE A 73 -2.74 7.99 8.89
C ILE A 73 -1.55 8.43 9.74
N GLY A 74 -1.09 9.66 9.54
CA GLY A 74 0.03 10.25 10.25
C GLY A 74 0.90 11.12 9.35
N ARG A 75 1.85 11.86 9.93
CA ARG A 75 2.73 12.79 9.20
C ARG A 75 3.62 12.06 8.18
N ASN A 76 4.21 12.83 7.24
CA ASN A 76 5.24 12.30 6.35
C ASN A 76 6.44 11.79 7.15
N GLY A 77 6.99 10.62 6.76
CA GLY A 77 8.09 9.98 7.47
C GLY A 77 7.70 9.26 8.78
N SER A 78 6.40 9.13 9.10
CA SER A 78 5.96 8.44 10.32
C SER A 78 6.10 6.92 10.29
N GLY A 79 6.36 6.30 9.10
CA GLY A 79 6.54 4.85 8.96
C GLY A 79 5.45 4.12 8.18
N LYS A 80 4.38 4.80 7.71
CA LYS A 80 3.23 4.19 7.00
C LYS A 80 3.63 3.39 5.76
N SER A 81 4.34 4.01 4.82
CA SER A 81 4.80 3.33 3.59
C SER A 81 5.83 2.23 3.88
N THR A 82 6.60 2.35 4.97
CA THR A 82 7.48 1.28 5.45
C THR A 82 6.67 0.07 5.91
N LEU A 83 5.59 0.28 6.68
CA LEU A 83 4.69 -0.79 7.09
C LEU A 83 4.02 -1.47 5.88
N LEU A 84 3.53 -0.69 4.89
CA LEU A 84 3.00 -1.27 3.66
C LEU A 84 4.03 -2.13 2.92
N LYS A 85 5.28 -1.64 2.78
CA LYS A 85 6.36 -2.39 2.12
C LYS A 85 6.75 -3.67 2.89
N ILE A 86 6.62 -3.67 4.22
CA ILE A 86 6.80 -4.87 5.05
C ILE A 86 5.66 -5.86 4.80
N ILE A 87 4.40 -5.44 4.79
CA ILE A 87 3.24 -6.30 4.50
C ILE A 87 3.33 -6.86 3.08
N ALA A 88 3.79 -6.05 2.11
CA ALA A 88 4.02 -6.47 0.72
C ALA A 88 5.18 -7.45 0.54
N GLY A 89 5.98 -7.72 1.60
CA GLY A 89 7.17 -8.56 1.50
C GLY A 89 8.36 -7.89 0.80
N VAL A 90 8.28 -6.59 0.48
CA VAL A 90 9.39 -5.81 -0.12
C VAL A 90 10.52 -5.61 0.89
N TYR A 91 10.17 -5.35 2.16
CA TYR A 91 11.13 -5.28 3.24
C TYR A 91 10.95 -6.45 4.20
N LYS A 92 12.06 -7.11 4.53
CA LYS A 92 12.11 -8.04 5.65
C LYS A 92 12.33 -7.22 6.92
N PRO A 93 11.45 -7.32 7.94
CA PRO A 93 11.61 -6.56 9.17
C PRO A 93 12.91 -6.92 9.89
N THR A 94 13.51 -5.95 10.58
CA THR A 94 14.73 -6.14 11.38
C THR A 94 14.45 -7.03 12.59
N ALA A 95 13.24 -6.92 13.17
CA ALA A 95 12.74 -7.78 14.24
C ALA A 95 11.21 -7.93 14.12
N GLY A 96 10.68 -8.98 14.77
CA GLY A 96 9.27 -9.32 14.76
C GLY A 96 8.90 -10.31 13.67
N LYS A 97 7.59 -10.58 13.53
CA LYS A 97 7.05 -11.56 12.61
C LYS A 97 5.90 -10.95 11.81
N VAL A 98 5.89 -11.18 10.50
CA VAL A 98 4.80 -10.81 9.57
C VAL A 98 4.22 -12.08 8.98
N GLU A 99 2.91 -12.20 9.01
CA GLU A 99 2.15 -13.25 8.35
C GLU A 99 1.14 -12.60 7.40
N VAL A 100 1.17 -13.01 6.14
CA VAL A 100 0.21 -12.59 5.12
C VAL A 100 -0.29 -13.82 4.39
N SER A 101 -1.61 -13.98 4.30
CA SER A 101 -2.27 -15.15 3.71
C SER A 101 -3.31 -14.71 2.69
N GLY A 102 -3.18 -15.17 1.44
CA GLY A 102 -4.04 -14.82 0.32
C GLY A 102 -3.31 -14.14 -0.83
N ALA A 103 -4.00 -13.94 -1.94
CA ALA A 103 -3.48 -13.23 -3.10
C ALA A 103 -3.39 -11.72 -2.82
N LEU A 104 -2.17 -11.17 -2.83
CA LEU A 104 -1.89 -9.80 -2.48
C LEU A 104 -1.56 -8.96 -3.72
N ALA A 105 -2.23 -7.83 -3.89
CA ALA A 105 -1.93 -6.82 -4.90
C ALA A 105 -1.35 -5.55 -4.24
N PRO A 106 -0.03 -5.34 -4.29
CA PRO A 106 0.58 -4.13 -3.77
C PRO A 106 0.47 -3.00 -4.80
N MET A 107 -0.31 -1.96 -4.49
CA MET A 107 -0.38 -0.71 -5.25
C MET A 107 0.49 0.35 -4.56
N ILE A 108 1.75 0.02 -4.27
CA ILE A 108 2.67 0.89 -3.54
C ILE A 108 3.50 1.74 -4.51
N GLU A 109 3.86 1.18 -5.65
CA GLU A 109 4.63 1.84 -6.72
C GLU A 109 3.99 1.49 -8.06
N LEU A 110 2.93 2.20 -8.43
CA LEU A 110 2.20 1.93 -9.67
C LEU A 110 3.11 2.04 -10.89
N GLY A 111 3.13 0.97 -11.70
CA GLY A 111 3.91 0.91 -12.92
C GLY A 111 5.40 0.60 -12.74
N ALA A 112 5.89 0.38 -11.50
CA ALA A 112 7.28 -0.04 -11.27
C ALA A 112 7.64 -1.37 -11.97
N GLY A 113 6.64 -2.24 -12.19
CA GLY A 113 6.79 -3.49 -12.93
C GLY A 113 6.65 -3.35 -14.45
N PHE A 114 6.43 -2.15 -14.99
CA PHE A 114 6.25 -1.97 -16.42
C PHE A 114 7.59 -1.96 -17.15
N HIS A 115 7.66 -2.77 -18.21
CA HIS A 115 8.79 -2.75 -19.13
C HIS A 115 8.62 -1.60 -20.12
N GLN A 116 9.54 -0.66 -20.10
CA GLN A 116 9.45 0.61 -20.81
C GLN A 116 9.39 0.49 -22.33
N ASP A 117 10.03 -0.54 -22.92
CA ASP A 117 10.05 -0.77 -24.36
C ASP A 117 8.87 -1.58 -24.88
N LEU A 118 8.06 -2.18 -23.99
CA LEU A 118 6.84 -2.90 -24.36
C LEU A 118 5.65 -1.95 -24.41
N THR A 119 4.68 -2.30 -25.25
CA THR A 119 3.40 -1.60 -25.35
C THR A 119 2.59 -1.73 -24.05
N GLY A 120 1.57 -0.90 -23.86
CA GLY A 120 0.63 -1.07 -22.73
C GLY A 120 -0.02 -2.44 -22.72
N ARG A 121 -0.44 -2.95 -23.89
CA ARG A 121 -1.04 -4.27 -24.06
C ARG A 121 -0.09 -5.39 -23.63
N GLU A 122 1.16 -5.34 -24.05
CA GLU A 122 2.18 -6.31 -23.65
C GLU A 122 2.48 -6.23 -22.14
N ASN A 123 2.46 -5.02 -21.56
CA ASN A 123 2.62 -4.84 -20.12
C ASN A 123 1.44 -5.38 -19.32
N ILE A 124 0.19 -5.27 -19.80
CA ILE A 124 -0.96 -5.93 -19.18
C ILE A 124 -0.70 -7.43 -19.06
N LEU A 125 -0.31 -8.07 -20.17
CA LEU A 125 -0.04 -9.50 -20.20
C LEU A 125 1.13 -9.87 -19.28
N LEU A 126 2.25 -9.14 -19.39
CA LEU A 126 3.45 -9.41 -18.59
C LEU A 126 3.16 -9.34 -17.08
N ASN A 127 2.49 -8.27 -16.64
CA ASN A 127 2.17 -8.11 -15.21
C ASN A 127 1.20 -9.19 -14.71
N GLY A 128 0.20 -9.56 -15.50
CA GLY A 128 -0.70 -10.65 -15.14
C GLY A 128 0.04 -12.00 -14.98
N LEU A 129 0.96 -12.31 -15.90
CA LEU A 129 1.79 -13.51 -15.82
C LEU A 129 2.70 -13.49 -14.57
N LEU A 130 3.30 -12.35 -14.23
CA LEU A 130 4.10 -12.18 -13.02
C LEU A 130 3.28 -12.37 -11.74
N MET A 131 1.99 -12.05 -11.78
CA MET A 131 1.05 -12.27 -10.68
C MET A 131 0.46 -13.70 -10.65
N GLY A 132 0.89 -14.58 -11.57
CA GLY A 132 0.51 -16.00 -11.60
C GLY A 132 -0.70 -16.33 -12.45
N TYR A 133 -1.26 -15.37 -13.19
CA TYR A 133 -2.37 -15.62 -14.13
C TYR A 133 -1.87 -16.24 -15.43
N SER A 134 -2.67 -17.08 -16.05
CA SER A 134 -2.38 -17.62 -17.36
C SER A 134 -2.58 -16.56 -18.47
N LYS A 135 -1.92 -16.76 -19.61
CA LYS A 135 -2.12 -15.90 -20.78
C LYS A 135 -3.60 -15.83 -21.20
N ARG A 136 -4.33 -16.94 -21.12
CA ARG A 136 -5.75 -16.99 -21.48
C ARG A 136 -6.59 -16.09 -20.57
N GLU A 137 -6.40 -16.19 -19.27
CA GLU A 137 -7.12 -15.37 -18.29
C GLU A 137 -6.85 -13.87 -18.50
N MET A 138 -5.59 -13.52 -18.82
CA MET A 138 -5.25 -12.11 -19.07
C MET A 138 -5.86 -11.59 -20.37
N LEU A 139 -5.91 -12.40 -21.45
CA LEU A 139 -6.57 -12.00 -22.69
C LEU A 139 -8.09 -11.81 -22.52
N GLU A 140 -8.73 -12.59 -21.66
CA GLU A 140 -10.15 -12.42 -21.31
C GLU A 140 -10.42 -11.14 -20.52
N ARG A 141 -9.44 -10.63 -19.76
CA ARG A 141 -9.51 -9.41 -18.92
C ARG A 141 -9.03 -8.16 -19.63
N GLU A 142 -8.22 -8.30 -20.66
CA GLU A 142 -7.51 -7.20 -21.35
C GLU A 142 -8.46 -6.06 -21.78
N GLY A 143 -9.60 -6.41 -22.39
CA GLY A 143 -10.58 -5.40 -22.82
C GLY A 143 -11.09 -4.52 -21.68
N ARG A 144 -11.39 -5.11 -20.52
CA ARG A 144 -11.86 -4.36 -19.34
C ARG A 144 -10.77 -3.50 -18.74
N ILE A 145 -9.52 -4.01 -18.73
CA ILE A 145 -8.36 -3.24 -18.26
C ILE A 145 -8.16 -2.01 -19.13
N ILE A 146 -8.20 -2.16 -20.45
CA ILE A 146 -8.03 -1.07 -21.41
C ILE A 146 -9.15 -0.02 -21.29
N GLU A 147 -10.40 -0.49 -21.18
CA GLU A 147 -11.57 0.37 -21.00
C GLU A 147 -11.47 1.19 -19.70
N PHE A 148 -11.08 0.54 -18.60
CA PHE A 148 -10.91 1.23 -17.32
C PHE A 148 -9.76 2.25 -17.36
N ALA A 149 -8.61 1.89 -17.95
CA ALA A 149 -7.44 2.74 -18.06
C ALA A 149 -7.73 4.01 -18.89
N ASP A 150 -8.57 3.88 -19.91
CA ASP A 150 -9.04 4.99 -20.76
C ASP A 150 -7.87 5.85 -21.27
N ILE A 151 -6.87 5.18 -21.90
CA ILE A 151 -5.68 5.82 -22.47
C ILE A 151 -5.71 5.84 -24.02
N GLY A 152 -6.81 5.43 -24.63
CA GLY A 152 -7.03 5.44 -26.06
C GLY A 152 -6.00 4.62 -26.84
N ASP A 153 -5.61 5.13 -28.01
CA ASP A 153 -4.68 4.46 -28.93
C ASP A 153 -3.26 4.27 -28.37
N PHE A 154 -2.93 4.96 -27.27
CA PHE A 154 -1.64 4.76 -26.61
C PHE A 154 -1.43 3.35 -26.08
N ILE A 155 -2.50 2.55 -25.95
CA ILE A 155 -2.37 1.15 -25.48
C ILE A 155 -1.41 0.34 -26.34
N ASP A 156 -1.29 0.65 -27.62
CA ASP A 156 -0.42 -0.02 -28.60
C ASP A 156 0.93 0.70 -28.79
N ALA A 157 1.18 1.79 -28.03
CA ALA A 157 2.47 2.48 -27.99
C ALA A 157 3.35 1.96 -26.83
N PRO A 158 4.70 2.01 -26.96
CA PRO A 158 5.61 1.67 -25.86
C PRO A 158 5.39 2.57 -24.62
N VAL A 159 5.43 1.97 -23.41
CA VAL A 159 5.16 2.66 -22.14
C VAL A 159 6.11 3.83 -21.87
N LYS A 160 7.34 3.81 -22.40
CA LYS A 160 8.27 4.96 -22.33
C LYS A 160 7.72 6.25 -22.95
N GLN A 161 6.66 6.17 -23.78
CA GLN A 161 5.98 7.33 -24.38
C GLN A 161 4.81 7.83 -23.53
N TYR A 162 4.48 7.12 -22.45
CA TYR A 162 3.36 7.49 -21.59
C TYR A 162 3.74 8.63 -20.64
N SER A 163 2.77 9.49 -20.35
CA SER A 163 2.84 10.37 -19.20
C SER A 163 2.80 9.54 -17.89
N SER A 164 3.27 10.12 -16.80
CA SER A 164 3.16 9.48 -15.48
C SER A 164 1.71 9.15 -15.10
N GLY A 165 0.76 10.01 -15.49
CA GLY A 165 -0.66 9.78 -15.32
C GLY A 165 -1.16 8.57 -16.11
N MET A 166 -0.78 8.42 -17.39
CA MET A 166 -1.15 7.25 -18.21
C MET A 166 -0.57 5.95 -17.66
N GLN A 167 0.72 5.95 -17.24
CA GLN A 167 1.33 4.78 -16.62
C GLN A 167 0.59 4.36 -15.36
N ALA A 168 0.23 5.32 -14.52
CA ALA A 168 -0.47 5.06 -13.28
C ALA A 168 -1.93 4.60 -13.53
N ARG A 169 -2.63 5.17 -14.53
CA ARG A 169 -3.98 4.72 -14.95
C ARG A 169 -3.94 3.27 -15.40
N LEU A 170 -3.02 2.90 -16.27
CA LEU A 170 -2.87 1.52 -16.73
C LEU A 170 -2.49 0.57 -15.59
N ALA A 171 -1.53 0.94 -14.74
CA ALA A 171 -1.09 0.10 -13.63
C ALA A 171 -2.19 -0.14 -12.60
N PHE A 172 -2.96 0.91 -12.25
CA PHE A 172 -4.13 0.77 -11.38
C PHE A 172 -5.18 -0.16 -12.00
N SER A 173 -5.46 -0.01 -13.31
CA SER A 173 -6.43 -0.84 -14.02
C SER A 173 -6.04 -2.32 -14.01
N VAL A 174 -4.75 -2.63 -14.25
CA VAL A 174 -4.23 -3.99 -14.17
C VAL A 174 -4.40 -4.54 -12.75
N ALA A 175 -3.92 -3.80 -11.73
CA ALA A 175 -3.94 -4.25 -10.36
C ALA A 175 -5.35 -4.48 -9.81
N THR A 176 -6.35 -3.71 -10.27
CA THR A 176 -7.73 -3.84 -9.80
C THR A 176 -8.56 -4.85 -10.58
N GLU A 177 -8.15 -5.24 -11.78
CA GLU A 177 -8.86 -6.27 -12.56
C GLU A 177 -8.45 -7.70 -12.15
N ILE A 178 -7.35 -7.85 -11.44
CA ILE A 178 -6.79 -9.13 -11.01
C ILE A 178 -7.51 -9.73 -9.78
N ASP A 179 -8.54 -9.10 -9.24
CA ASP A 179 -9.39 -9.58 -8.14
C ASP A 179 -8.62 -10.21 -6.96
N PRO A 180 -7.70 -9.48 -6.30
CA PRO A 180 -6.91 -9.98 -5.19
C PRO A 180 -7.75 -10.18 -3.92
N ASP A 181 -7.23 -10.97 -2.96
CA ASP A 181 -7.82 -11.09 -1.61
C ASP A 181 -7.47 -9.89 -0.74
N ILE A 182 -6.26 -9.34 -0.94
CA ILE A 182 -5.68 -8.25 -0.17
C ILE A 182 -5.16 -7.16 -1.12
N LEU A 183 -5.58 -5.92 -0.87
CA LEU A 183 -5.06 -4.74 -1.56
C LEU A 183 -4.25 -3.88 -0.59
N LEU A 184 -3.05 -3.48 -1.01
CA LEU A 184 -2.24 -2.49 -0.29
C LEU A 184 -2.16 -1.23 -1.15
N ILE A 185 -2.63 -0.10 -0.63
CA ILE A 185 -2.78 1.14 -1.38
C ILE A 185 -2.01 2.25 -0.67
N ASP A 186 -1.03 2.87 -1.35
CA ASP A 186 -0.23 3.99 -0.85
C ASP A 186 -0.51 5.25 -1.66
N GLU A 187 -1.32 6.18 -1.14
CA GLU A 187 -1.60 7.53 -1.69
C GLU A 187 -2.06 7.60 -3.16
N ILE A 188 -2.25 6.48 -3.81
CA ILE A 188 -2.38 6.32 -5.26
C ILE A 188 -3.74 6.78 -5.79
N LEU A 189 -4.75 6.99 -4.94
CA LEU A 189 -6.04 7.50 -5.39
C LEU A 189 -5.99 8.96 -5.88
N ALA A 190 -4.85 9.62 -5.77
CA ALA A 190 -4.60 10.97 -6.31
C ALA A 190 -4.03 10.97 -7.74
N VAL A 191 -4.00 9.80 -8.43
CA VAL A 191 -3.43 9.67 -9.77
C VAL A 191 -4.44 10.04 -10.87
N GLY A 192 -3.93 10.64 -11.93
CA GLY A 192 -4.73 11.05 -13.08
C GLY A 192 -5.54 12.31 -12.81
N ASP A 193 -6.56 12.53 -13.62
CA ASP A 193 -7.52 13.62 -13.44
C ASP A 193 -8.61 13.27 -12.42
N LEU A 194 -9.43 14.26 -12.07
CA LEU A 194 -10.52 14.08 -11.11
C LEU A 194 -11.50 12.96 -11.52
N ALA A 195 -11.78 12.82 -12.82
CA ALA A 195 -12.70 11.79 -13.30
C ALA A 195 -12.14 10.38 -13.05
N PHE A 196 -10.86 10.19 -13.28
CA PHE A 196 -10.20 8.90 -13.00
C PHE A 196 -10.08 8.63 -11.51
N GLN A 197 -9.80 9.65 -10.68
CA GLN A 197 -9.78 9.51 -9.22
C GLN A 197 -11.14 9.05 -8.67
N LEU A 198 -12.25 9.56 -9.21
CA LEU A 198 -13.60 9.12 -8.85
C LEU A 198 -13.83 7.65 -9.23
N LYS A 199 -13.43 7.23 -10.45
CA LYS A 199 -13.49 5.83 -10.88
C LYS A 199 -12.66 4.91 -9.94
N CYS A 200 -11.47 5.34 -9.53
CA CYS A 200 -10.64 4.60 -8.59
C CYS A 200 -11.31 4.44 -7.23
N PHE A 201 -11.88 5.52 -6.71
CA PHE A 201 -12.58 5.50 -5.42
C PHE A 201 -13.81 4.58 -5.45
N GLU A 202 -14.62 4.65 -6.52
CA GLU A 202 -15.75 3.74 -6.73
C GLU A 202 -15.29 2.28 -6.81
N ARG A 203 -14.19 1.99 -7.51
CA ARG A 203 -13.62 0.64 -7.56
C ARG A 203 -13.22 0.15 -6.17
N MET A 204 -12.66 1.02 -5.32
CA MET A 204 -12.31 0.66 -3.94
C MET A 204 -13.54 0.38 -3.09
N GLN A 205 -14.62 1.16 -3.26
CA GLN A 205 -15.90 0.88 -2.60
C GLN A 205 -16.47 -0.48 -3.00
N ASN A 206 -16.37 -0.84 -4.29
CA ASN A 206 -16.82 -2.14 -4.78
C ASN A 206 -16.00 -3.29 -4.16
N PHE A 207 -14.68 -3.14 -4.02
CA PHE A 207 -13.84 -4.12 -3.32
C PHE A 207 -14.24 -4.26 -1.85
N ARG A 208 -14.48 -3.15 -1.14
CA ARG A 208 -14.99 -3.17 0.23
C ARG A 208 -16.32 -3.92 0.34
N GLN A 209 -17.28 -3.62 -0.54
CA GLN A 209 -18.58 -4.29 -0.58
C GLN A 209 -18.45 -5.78 -0.93
N GLY A 210 -17.47 -6.15 -1.76
CA GLY A 210 -17.11 -7.52 -2.10
C GLY A 210 -16.36 -8.28 -0.98
N GLY A 211 -16.15 -7.65 0.19
CA GLY A 211 -15.49 -8.28 1.34
C GLY A 211 -13.97 -8.46 1.19
N LYS A 212 -13.33 -7.68 0.31
CA LYS A 212 -11.87 -7.70 0.17
C LYS A 212 -11.18 -7.00 1.35
N THR A 213 -10.01 -7.50 1.73
CA THR A 213 -9.18 -6.88 2.77
C THR A 213 -8.34 -5.77 2.14
N ILE A 214 -8.36 -4.56 2.73
CA ILE A 214 -7.63 -3.41 2.18
C ILE A 214 -6.81 -2.75 3.28
N VAL A 215 -5.53 -2.48 3.01
CA VAL A 215 -4.72 -1.57 3.83
C VAL A 215 -4.48 -0.30 3.01
N PHE A 216 -4.99 0.81 3.51
CA PHE A 216 -5.07 2.08 2.80
C PHE A 216 -4.28 3.17 3.51
N VAL A 217 -3.27 3.72 2.86
CA VAL A 217 -2.56 4.93 3.29
C VAL A 217 -3.06 6.11 2.48
N SER A 218 -3.49 7.16 3.14
CA SER A 218 -3.90 8.40 2.48
C SER A 218 -3.64 9.62 3.36
N HIS A 219 -3.31 10.75 2.71
CA HIS A 219 -3.31 12.06 3.36
C HIS A 219 -4.69 12.71 3.37
N SER A 220 -5.64 12.21 2.57
CA SER A 220 -7.02 12.67 2.56
C SER A 220 -7.82 12.01 3.68
N LEU A 221 -7.98 12.73 4.79
CA LEU A 221 -8.75 12.23 5.94
C LEU A 221 -10.22 11.96 5.58
N ASP A 222 -10.78 12.68 4.60
CA ASP A 222 -12.13 12.44 4.09
C ASP A 222 -12.23 11.08 3.38
N GLN A 223 -11.25 10.70 2.57
CA GLN A 223 -11.21 9.38 1.95
C GLN A 223 -11.08 8.26 3.00
N VAL A 224 -10.25 8.46 4.03
CA VAL A 224 -10.10 7.52 5.15
C VAL A 224 -11.42 7.37 5.89
N ALA A 225 -12.11 8.46 6.22
CA ALA A 225 -13.39 8.45 6.91
C ALA A 225 -14.50 7.71 6.13
N ARG A 226 -14.48 7.82 4.78
CA ARG A 226 -15.49 7.18 3.92
C ARG A 226 -15.21 5.73 3.60
N LEU A 227 -13.94 5.35 3.50
CA LEU A 227 -13.54 4.03 3.00
C LEU A 227 -13.21 3.04 4.13
N CYS A 228 -12.58 3.51 5.22
CA CYS A 228 -12.01 2.62 6.23
C CYS A 228 -13.03 2.23 7.30
N ASP A 229 -12.89 1.01 7.82
CA ASP A 229 -13.65 0.49 8.97
C ASP A 229 -12.91 0.75 10.29
N ARG A 230 -11.58 0.79 10.21
CA ARG A 230 -10.64 1.01 11.32
C ARG A 230 -9.46 1.83 10.83
N THR A 231 -8.88 2.63 11.72
CA THR A 231 -7.73 3.48 11.39
C THR A 231 -6.66 3.40 12.46
N LEU A 232 -5.39 3.33 12.03
CA LEU A 232 -4.22 3.48 12.91
C LEU A 232 -3.57 4.85 12.66
N LEU A 233 -3.30 5.57 13.73
CA LEU A 233 -2.45 6.75 13.72
C LEU A 233 -1.01 6.32 13.98
N ILE A 234 -0.13 6.57 13.01
CA ILE A 234 1.29 6.25 13.12
C ILE A 234 2.09 7.53 13.31
N GLU A 235 2.87 7.60 14.39
CA GLU A 235 3.81 8.69 14.64
C GLU A 235 5.16 8.14 15.06
N GLN A 236 6.23 8.67 14.47
CA GLN A 236 7.63 8.30 14.77
C GLN A 236 7.89 6.78 14.81
N GLY A 237 7.19 6.04 13.96
CA GLY A 237 7.31 4.59 13.83
C GLY A 237 6.51 3.77 14.84
N THR A 238 5.64 4.38 15.64
CA THR A 238 4.78 3.73 16.64
C THR A 238 3.30 3.95 16.36
N ILE A 239 2.43 3.03 16.83
CA ILE A 239 0.98 3.23 16.82
C ILE A 239 0.61 4.10 18.02
N MET A 240 0.04 5.29 17.74
CA MET A 240 -0.43 6.23 18.76
C MET A 240 -1.92 6.05 19.08
N ALA A 241 -2.70 5.66 18.07
CA ALA A 241 -4.12 5.36 18.24
C ALA A 241 -4.55 4.26 17.27
N ASP A 242 -5.55 3.50 17.69
CA ASP A 242 -6.16 2.40 16.96
C ASP A 242 -7.66 2.39 17.28
N GLY A 243 -8.50 2.63 16.29
CA GLY A 243 -9.94 2.73 16.52
C GLY A 243 -10.74 3.11 15.28
N ARG A 244 -11.92 3.65 15.50
CA ARG A 244 -12.81 4.12 14.45
C ARG A 244 -12.20 5.32 13.72
N PRO A 245 -12.42 5.44 12.40
CA PRO A 245 -11.83 6.52 11.61
C PRO A 245 -12.13 7.92 12.15
N ASP A 246 -13.38 8.18 12.56
CA ASP A 246 -13.82 9.47 13.11
C ASP A 246 -13.05 9.86 14.39
N GLU A 247 -12.86 8.92 15.30
CA GLU A 247 -12.14 9.12 16.56
C GLU A 247 -10.66 9.38 16.35
N VAL A 248 -10.02 8.53 15.51
CA VAL A 248 -8.57 8.62 15.25
C VAL A 248 -8.23 9.85 14.42
N ILE A 249 -9.10 10.23 13.46
CA ILE A 249 -8.94 11.46 12.67
C ILE A 249 -9.03 12.69 13.57
N ALA A 250 -10.02 12.75 14.49
CA ALA A 250 -10.16 13.86 15.42
C ALA A 250 -8.91 14.01 16.31
N LEU A 251 -8.36 12.90 16.81
CA LEU A 251 -7.12 12.89 17.57
C LEU A 251 -5.95 13.43 16.74
N TYR A 252 -5.80 12.95 15.50
CA TYR A 252 -4.74 13.43 14.61
C TYR A 252 -4.86 14.93 14.32
N GLN A 253 -6.06 15.44 14.03
CA GLN A 253 -6.29 16.86 13.78
C GLN A 253 -5.95 17.72 15.00
N SER A 254 -6.31 17.29 16.21
CA SER A 254 -5.96 17.99 17.44
C SER A 254 -4.46 18.03 17.72
N SER A 255 -3.71 16.99 17.29
CA SER A 255 -2.24 16.94 17.47
C SER A 255 -1.49 17.81 16.45
N VAL A 256 -2.10 18.09 15.29
CA VAL A 256 -1.47 18.88 14.21
C VAL A 256 -1.82 20.36 14.28
N THR A 257 -2.97 20.72 14.84
CA THR A 257 -3.36 22.11 15.06
C THR A 257 -2.70 22.61 16.34
N PRO A 258 -1.69 23.51 16.27
CA PRO A 258 -1.19 24.15 17.48
C PRO A 258 -2.38 24.88 18.13
N GLU A 259 -2.67 24.59 19.40
CA GLU A 259 -3.55 25.45 20.19
C GLU A 259 -3.06 26.90 20.01
N ALA A 260 -3.92 27.74 19.49
CA ALA A 260 -3.79 29.17 19.63
C ALA A 260 -4.02 29.48 21.11
N VAL A 261 -3.05 29.11 21.96
CA VAL A 261 -3.06 29.44 23.38
C VAL A 261 -2.63 30.88 23.54
N GLY A 262 -3.65 31.74 23.74
CA GLY A 262 -3.60 32.83 24.70
C GLY A 262 -2.56 33.91 24.48
N ALA A 263 -2.85 34.86 23.60
CA ALA A 263 -2.52 36.24 23.94
C ALA A 263 -3.47 36.69 25.07
N HIS A 264 -2.95 36.81 26.25
CA HIS A 264 -3.41 37.75 27.29
C HIS A 264 -2.22 38.52 27.80
#